data_bc6b8cce70df0a7e5c8a55658808daef
#
_entry.id   bc6b8cce70df0a7e5c8a55658808daef
#
_cell.length_a   1.000
_cell.length_b   1.000
_cell.length_c   1.000
_cell.angle_alpha   90.00
_cell.angle_beta   90.00
_cell.angle_gamma   90.00
#
_symmetry.space_group_name_H-M   'P 1'
#
loop_
_entity.id
_entity.type
_entity.pdbx_description
1 polymer ?
#
loop_
_entity_poly.entity_id
_entity_poly.type
_entity_poly.pdbx_seq_one_letter_code
_entity_poly.pdbx_strand_id
1 'polypeptide(L)'
;MNFNDFGIRPNKERILRCLRGEQTDRIPYFENYIGEKIVEFILGYRAGNTAAAVGDPYRGDERAIVDGGRCIPMHPEDWIEICKVIGQDVIMMEASFAPYKIIDEKGKRTIVNDGSIKDRRDWEEKVIPPDDADIDENMKYLTEYIEAAQNENIAVALGTGNMFITHYVNLNGFDFFILMYDDMDLVDEMLTVTSDWFAKLITKAVNAGVDILFSGDDVAYKTGTMMNPVLFKKIYSRYAEKMYRPALEADVPIIFDCDGNPTEIMDMMIDLGCSAHFPVDACGLDYREHKKRWGDKLTLIGALDLDPLIRLDADGIEEYVKEVILSMKDGGRYIAGTITAIDEIPIENYVTMVNTIHAHAMY
;
A
#
# COMPACT_ATOMS: atom_id res chain seq x y z
N MET A 1 11.95 -14.09 -23.74
CA MET A 1 11.48 -14.13 -22.36
C MET A 1 10.05 -13.63 -22.35
N ASN A 2 9.08 -14.40 -21.87
CA ASN A 2 7.65 -14.07 -21.91
C ASN A 2 6.97 -14.58 -20.66
N PHE A 3 5.90 -13.91 -20.25
CA PHE A 3 4.96 -14.48 -19.29
C PHE A 3 4.26 -15.68 -19.94
N ASN A 4 4.14 -16.77 -19.18
CA ASN A 4 3.44 -17.97 -19.66
C ASN A 4 1.93 -17.71 -19.62
N ASP A 5 1.22 -18.15 -20.67
CA ASP A 5 -0.25 -18.10 -20.63
C ASP A 5 -0.78 -19.31 -19.83
N PHE A 6 -1.07 -19.07 -18.57
CA PHE A 6 -1.74 -20.04 -17.68
C PHE A 6 -3.26 -20.00 -17.81
N GLY A 7 -3.82 -19.21 -18.73
CA GLY A 7 -5.26 -18.96 -18.83
C GLY A 7 -5.83 -18.20 -17.64
N ILE A 8 -4.95 -17.54 -16.84
CA ILE A 8 -5.35 -16.78 -15.69
C ILE A 8 -5.87 -15.43 -16.16
N ARG A 9 -7.00 -15.02 -15.61
CA ARG A 9 -7.57 -13.69 -15.81
C ARG A 9 -7.80 -13.08 -14.45
N PRO A 10 -7.72 -11.74 -14.35
CA PRO A 10 -8.09 -11.02 -13.13
C PRO A 10 -9.44 -11.47 -12.61
N ASN A 11 -9.56 -11.61 -11.30
CA ASN A 11 -10.80 -12.03 -10.65
C ASN A 11 -10.96 -11.31 -9.31
N LYS A 12 -11.75 -10.25 -9.32
CA LYS A 12 -12.10 -9.44 -8.15
C LYS A 12 -12.57 -10.30 -6.97
N GLU A 13 -13.43 -11.27 -7.22
CA GLU A 13 -13.96 -12.12 -6.15
C GLU A 13 -12.88 -13.01 -5.51
N ARG A 14 -11.86 -13.41 -6.28
CA ARG A 14 -10.74 -14.21 -5.75
C ARG A 14 -10.01 -13.47 -4.65
N ILE A 15 -9.60 -12.23 -4.88
CA ILE A 15 -8.85 -11.46 -3.86
C ILE A 15 -9.74 -11.12 -2.67
N LEU A 16 -10.99 -10.72 -2.89
CA LEU A 16 -11.92 -10.38 -1.81
C LEU A 16 -12.22 -11.57 -0.91
N ARG A 17 -12.47 -12.76 -1.48
CA ARG A 17 -12.65 -13.99 -0.70
C ARG A 17 -11.40 -14.35 0.10
N CYS A 18 -10.21 -14.23 -0.50
CA CYS A 18 -8.98 -14.48 0.21
C CYS A 18 -8.82 -13.53 1.41
N LEU A 19 -9.10 -12.24 1.24
CA LEU A 19 -9.07 -11.25 2.33
C LEU A 19 -10.08 -11.53 3.45
N ARG A 20 -11.24 -12.08 3.11
CA ARG A 20 -12.24 -12.54 4.09
C ARG A 20 -11.90 -13.89 4.73
N GLY A 21 -10.81 -14.54 4.29
CA GLY A 21 -10.39 -15.86 4.78
C GLY A 21 -11.18 -17.02 4.23
N GLU A 22 -11.85 -16.83 3.13
CA GLU A 22 -12.56 -17.85 2.41
C GLU A 22 -11.63 -18.62 1.46
N GLN A 23 -12.01 -19.85 1.13
CA GLN A 23 -11.25 -20.65 0.19
C GLN A 23 -11.40 -20.10 -1.23
N THR A 24 -10.28 -20.01 -1.96
CA THR A 24 -10.21 -19.58 -3.36
C THR A 24 -9.76 -20.74 -4.25
N ASP A 25 -9.94 -20.59 -5.57
CA ASP A 25 -9.50 -21.57 -6.57
C ASP A 25 -7.96 -21.71 -6.60
N ARG A 26 -7.28 -20.60 -6.31
CA ARG A 26 -5.83 -20.48 -6.31
C ARG A 26 -5.37 -19.34 -5.40
N ILE A 27 -4.09 -19.30 -5.08
CA ILE A 27 -3.44 -18.17 -4.43
C ILE A 27 -3.57 -16.94 -5.35
N PRO A 28 -4.13 -15.81 -4.87
CA PRO A 28 -4.08 -14.54 -5.60
C PRO A 28 -2.64 -14.02 -5.71
N TYR A 29 -2.39 -13.15 -6.68
CA TYR A 29 -1.14 -12.41 -6.84
C TYR A 29 -1.38 -10.92 -6.71
N PHE A 30 -0.48 -10.22 -6.00
CA PHE A 30 -0.57 -8.78 -5.75
C PHE A 30 0.81 -8.14 -5.62
N GLU A 31 1.05 -7.10 -6.39
CA GLU A 31 2.10 -6.11 -6.20
C GLU A 31 1.45 -4.75 -5.96
N ASN A 32 1.86 -4.07 -4.88
CA ASN A 32 1.41 -2.70 -4.62
C ASN A 32 2.16 -1.69 -5.50
N TYR A 33 3.40 -2.02 -5.85
CA TYR A 33 4.28 -1.19 -6.67
C TYR A 33 5.00 -2.05 -7.70
N ILE A 34 5.03 -1.57 -8.95
CA ILE A 34 5.82 -2.14 -10.04
C ILE A 34 6.64 -1.03 -10.68
N GLY A 35 7.95 -1.20 -10.72
CA GLY A 35 8.92 -0.23 -11.23
C GLY A 35 8.76 0.08 -12.72
N GLU A 36 9.24 1.24 -13.15
CA GLU A 36 9.08 1.78 -14.49
C GLU A 36 9.63 0.86 -15.58
N LYS A 37 10.79 0.20 -15.36
CA LYS A 37 11.38 -0.72 -16.34
C LYS A 37 10.55 -1.98 -16.55
N ILE A 38 9.97 -2.50 -15.48
CA ILE A 38 9.10 -3.68 -15.53
C ILE A 38 7.81 -3.31 -16.26
N VAL A 39 7.21 -2.15 -15.92
CA VAL A 39 6.03 -1.61 -16.61
C VAL A 39 6.29 -1.43 -18.09
N GLU A 40 7.40 -0.77 -18.48
CA GLU A 40 7.76 -0.57 -19.88
C GLU A 40 7.96 -1.90 -20.63
N PHE A 41 8.55 -2.90 -19.97
CA PHE A 41 8.67 -4.24 -20.53
C PHE A 41 7.32 -4.90 -20.79
N ILE A 42 6.37 -4.75 -19.86
CA ILE A 42 5.03 -5.37 -19.96
C ILE A 42 4.20 -4.68 -21.04
N LEU A 43 4.15 -3.34 -21.04
CA LEU A 43 3.30 -2.56 -21.94
C LEU A 43 3.93 -2.31 -23.32
N GLY A 44 5.27 -2.36 -23.43
CA GLY A 44 6.01 -2.05 -24.65
C GLY A 44 6.14 -0.54 -24.91
N TYR A 45 5.74 0.31 -23.96
CA TYR A 45 5.89 1.76 -23.99
C TYR A 45 6.06 2.31 -22.58
N ARG A 46 6.53 3.54 -22.46
CA ARG A 46 6.79 4.19 -21.19
C ARG A 46 5.49 4.75 -20.60
N ALA A 47 5.10 4.24 -19.42
CA ALA A 47 3.89 4.66 -18.71
C ALA A 47 4.15 5.05 -17.24
N GLY A 48 5.42 5.11 -16.82
CA GLY A 48 5.79 5.33 -15.42
C GLY A 48 5.73 4.05 -14.58
N ASN A 49 5.60 4.20 -13.27
CA ASN A 49 5.41 3.09 -12.33
C ASN A 49 3.95 3.04 -11.82
N THR A 50 3.57 1.99 -11.09
CA THR A 50 2.17 1.81 -10.68
C THR A 50 1.74 2.63 -9.47
N ALA A 51 2.66 3.13 -8.62
CA ALA A 51 2.30 3.92 -7.44
C ALA A 51 2.10 5.40 -7.75
N ALA A 52 2.99 5.96 -8.58
CA ALA A 52 2.93 7.36 -8.97
C ALA A 52 3.38 7.50 -10.40
N ALA A 53 2.47 7.70 -11.32
CA ALA A 53 2.84 8.10 -12.66
C ALA A 53 3.43 9.51 -12.62
N VAL A 54 4.66 9.61 -13.05
CA VAL A 54 5.15 10.87 -13.61
C VAL A 54 4.64 10.86 -15.04
N GLY A 55 3.41 11.25 -15.28
CA GLY A 55 2.68 11.35 -16.52
C GLY A 55 3.26 10.62 -17.75
N ASP A 56 2.44 10.08 -18.56
CA ASP A 56 2.89 9.47 -19.81
C ASP A 56 3.22 10.58 -20.85
N PRO A 57 4.50 10.87 -21.12
CA PRO A 57 4.88 11.90 -22.11
C PRO A 57 4.41 11.56 -23.53
N TYR A 58 4.08 10.31 -23.80
CA TYR A 58 3.59 9.85 -25.10
C TYR A 58 2.07 10.03 -25.26
N ARG A 59 1.34 10.14 -24.16
CA ARG A 59 -0.10 10.43 -24.18
C ARG A 59 -0.42 11.92 -24.07
N GLY A 60 0.60 12.77 -23.91
CA GLY A 60 0.40 14.19 -23.64
C GLY A 60 -0.24 14.43 -22.27
N ASP A 61 0.03 13.53 -21.33
CA ASP A 61 -0.59 13.55 -20.01
C ASP A 61 -0.02 14.68 -19.16
N GLU A 62 -0.87 15.63 -18.79
CA GLU A 62 -0.54 16.74 -17.91
C GLU A 62 -0.42 16.31 -16.43
N ARG A 63 -0.70 15.03 -16.10
CA ARG A 63 -0.48 14.48 -14.75
C ARG A 63 1.01 14.49 -14.36
N ALA A 64 1.89 14.69 -15.31
CA ALA A 64 3.32 14.53 -15.18
C ALA A 64 3.99 15.32 -14.07
N ILE A 65 3.48 16.45 -13.65
CA ILE A 65 4.18 17.31 -12.71
C ILE A 65 3.16 17.99 -11.80
N VAL A 66 2.90 17.40 -10.69
CA VAL A 66 2.30 18.13 -9.58
C VAL A 66 3.41 18.72 -8.72
N ASP A 67 3.37 20.05 -8.56
CA ASP A 67 4.26 20.77 -7.67
C ASP A 67 4.27 20.11 -6.28
N GLY A 68 5.44 19.69 -5.81
CA GLY A 68 5.66 19.36 -4.43
C GLY A 68 5.47 17.90 -4.01
N GLY A 69 5.47 16.95 -4.93
CA GLY A 69 5.57 15.51 -4.56
C GLY A 69 4.23 14.83 -4.26
N ARG A 70 3.11 15.32 -4.78
CA ARG A 70 1.87 14.55 -4.84
C ARG A 70 2.08 13.30 -5.70
N CYS A 71 1.64 12.17 -5.19
CA CYS A 71 1.47 10.98 -6.02
C CYS A 71 0.31 11.22 -6.98
N ILE A 72 0.60 11.15 -8.30
CA ILE A 72 -0.43 11.05 -9.31
C ILE A 72 -0.50 9.60 -9.74
N PRO A 73 -1.65 8.95 -9.63
CA PRO A 73 -1.77 7.54 -9.98
C PRO A 73 -1.52 7.33 -11.48
N MET A 74 -0.99 6.16 -11.84
CA MET A 74 -0.93 5.68 -13.21
C MET A 74 -2.31 5.75 -13.88
N HIS A 75 -2.38 5.80 -15.21
CA HIS A 75 -3.65 5.61 -15.91
C HIS A 75 -4.23 4.23 -15.59
N PRO A 76 -5.49 4.14 -15.15
CA PRO A 76 -6.08 2.87 -14.74
C PRO A 76 -6.08 1.82 -15.86
N GLU A 77 -6.22 2.22 -17.12
CA GLU A 77 -6.18 1.33 -18.27
C GLU A 77 -4.81 0.65 -18.41
N ASP A 78 -3.71 1.38 -18.15
CA ASP A 78 -2.36 0.83 -18.22
C ASP A 78 -2.16 -0.20 -17.10
N TRP A 79 -2.61 0.11 -15.88
CA TRP A 79 -2.52 -0.85 -14.80
C TRP A 79 -3.40 -2.07 -15.02
N ILE A 80 -4.59 -1.91 -15.57
CA ILE A 80 -5.47 -3.01 -15.96
C ILE A 80 -4.79 -3.93 -16.97
N GLU A 81 -4.12 -3.37 -17.99
CA GLU A 81 -3.37 -4.18 -18.97
C GLU A 81 -2.19 -4.92 -18.31
N ILE A 82 -1.48 -4.28 -17.39
CA ILE A 82 -0.45 -4.97 -16.58
C ILE A 82 -1.09 -6.14 -15.82
N CYS A 83 -2.19 -5.92 -15.11
CA CYS A 83 -2.90 -6.97 -14.38
C CYS A 83 -3.31 -8.16 -15.27
N LYS A 84 -3.76 -7.89 -16.50
CA LYS A 84 -4.11 -8.95 -17.46
C LYS A 84 -2.89 -9.78 -17.87
N VAL A 85 -1.72 -9.16 -17.99
CA VAL A 85 -0.47 -9.85 -18.36
C VAL A 85 0.08 -10.67 -17.20
N ILE A 86 0.12 -10.10 -15.99
CA ILE A 86 0.74 -10.74 -14.82
C ILE A 86 -0.25 -11.56 -13.97
N GLY A 87 -1.54 -11.53 -14.27
CA GLY A 87 -2.57 -12.28 -13.53
C GLY A 87 -2.89 -11.70 -12.15
N GLN A 88 -2.73 -10.40 -11.95
CA GLN A 88 -3.06 -9.70 -10.71
C GLN A 88 -4.55 -9.35 -10.66
N ASP A 89 -5.15 -9.41 -9.46
CA ASP A 89 -6.60 -9.30 -9.25
C ASP A 89 -7.09 -7.90 -8.83
N VAL A 90 -6.17 -6.95 -8.63
CA VAL A 90 -6.47 -5.63 -8.07
C VAL A 90 -5.57 -4.55 -8.64
N ILE A 91 -6.14 -3.36 -8.86
CA ILE A 91 -5.40 -2.11 -9.10
C ILE A 91 -5.56 -1.20 -7.88
N MET A 92 -4.59 -0.32 -7.63
CA MET A 92 -4.59 0.53 -6.45
C MET A 92 -4.36 1.99 -6.83
N MET A 93 -5.20 2.89 -6.32
CA MET A 93 -4.96 4.33 -6.34
C MET A 93 -4.52 4.78 -4.95
N GLU A 94 -3.37 5.42 -4.87
CA GLU A 94 -2.84 5.92 -3.63
C GLU A 94 -3.21 7.38 -3.40
N ALA A 95 -3.77 7.68 -2.23
CA ALA A 95 -4.08 9.02 -1.77
C ALA A 95 -3.14 9.43 -0.64
N SER A 96 -2.62 10.62 -0.71
CA SER A 96 -1.74 11.16 0.32
C SER A 96 -2.36 12.37 1.03
N PHE A 97 -2.16 12.44 2.34
CA PHE A 97 -2.36 13.66 3.10
C PHE A 97 -1.20 14.61 2.79
N ALA A 98 -1.45 15.63 1.99
CA ALA A 98 -0.45 16.54 1.48
C ALA A 98 -0.62 17.95 2.09
N PRO A 99 -0.09 18.22 3.30
CA PRO A 99 -0.18 19.52 3.93
C PRO A 99 0.68 20.54 3.21
N TYR A 100 0.21 21.78 3.16
CA TYR A 100 0.85 22.86 2.42
C TYR A 100 1.49 23.88 3.34
N LYS A 101 2.53 24.56 2.84
CA LYS A 101 3.04 25.82 3.38
C LYS A 101 2.93 26.93 2.33
N ILE A 102 2.79 28.17 2.77
CA ILE A 102 2.90 29.34 1.90
C ILE A 102 4.38 29.71 1.82
N ILE A 103 4.93 29.78 0.61
CA ILE A 103 6.36 30.02 0.37
C ILE A 103 6.70 31.35 -0.26
N ASP A 104 5.73 32.07 -0.80
CA ASP A 104 5.97 33.37 -1.40
C ASP A 104 4.83 34.39 -1.14
N GLU A 105 5.11 35.68 -1.46
CA GLU A 105 4.16 36.78 -1.30
C GLU A 105 2.92 36.66 -2.20
N LYS A 106 2.95 35.80 -3.22
CA LYS A 106 1.83 35.56 -4.14
C LYS A 106 0.92 34.43 -3.65
N GLY A 107 1.25 33.83 -2.48
CA GLY A 107 0.47 32.73 -1.93
C GLY A 107 0.72 31.38 -2.62
N LYS A 108 1.84 31.24 -3.33
CA LYS A 108 2.23 29.94 -3.87
C LYS A 108 2.39 28.94 -2.73
N ARG A 109 1.67 27.85 -2.80
CA ARG A 109 1.71 26.75 -1.84
C ARG A 109 2.70 25.67 -2.28
N THR A 110 3.40 25.10 -1.33
CA THR A 110 4.27 23.93 -1.52
C THR A 110 3.95 22.90 -0.47
N ILE A 111 3.95 21.63 -0.82
CA ILE A 111 3.73 20.54 0.14
C ILE A 111 4.87 20.52 1.15
N VAL A 112 4.55 20.37 2.43
CA VAL A 112 5.51 20.19 3.51
C VAL A 112 5.95 18.72 3.52
N ASN A 113 7.23 18.48 3.26
CA ASN A 113 7.83 17.13 3.30
C ASN A 113 9.32 17.18 3.70
N ASP A 114 9.70 18.17 4.50
CA ASP A 114 11.09 18.48 4.81
C ASP A 114 11.48 18.25 6.28
N GLY A 115 10.57 17.70 7.08
CA GLY A 115 10.81 17.45 8.50
C GLY A 115 11.02 18.74 9.33
N SER A 116 10.50 19.87 8.88
CA SER A 116 10.76 21.19 9.48
C SER A 116 9.83 21.56 10.63
N ILE A 117 8.83 20.75 10.95
CA ILE A 117 7.85 21.02 12.01
C ILE A 117 8.38 20.43 13.32
N LYS A 118 8.86 21.29 14.22
CA LYS A 118 9.54 20.90 15.45
C LYS A 118 8.73 21.14 16.72
N ASP A 119 7.82 22.09 16.67
CA ASP A 119 7.00 22.49 17.81
C ASP A 119 5.63 23.06 17.36
N ARG A 120 4.83 23.46 18.34
CA ARG A 120 3.50 24.05 18.11
C ARG A 120 3.53 25.28 17.23
N ARG A 121 4.54 26.14 17.41
CA ARG A 121 4.67 27.35 16.62
C ARG A 121 4.92 27.03 15.15
N ASP A 122 5.78 26.05 14.88
CA ASP A 122 6.04 25.58 13.52
C ASP A 122 4.76 25.02 12.87
N TRP A 123 3.99 24.21 13.63
CA TRP A 123 2.71 23.68 13.18
C TRP A 123 1.72 24.80 12.81
N GLU A 124 1.51 25.75 13.70
CA GLU A 124 0.55 26.86 13.50
C GLU A 124 0.98 27.83 12.39
N GLU A 125 2.28 28.14 12.27
CA GLU A 125 2.78 29.14 11.32
C GLU A 125 3.11 28.57 9.94
N LYS A 126 3.46 27.28 9.82
CA LYS A 126 4.01 26.71 8.59
C LYS A 126 3.10 25.69 7.90
N VAL A 127 2.10 25.14 8.59
CA VAL A 127 1.27 24.07 8.04
C VAL A 127 -0.13 24.55 7.74
N ILE A 128 -0.57 24.31 6.53
CA ILE A 128 -1.97 24.42 6.12
C ILE A 128 -2.44 23.00 5.82
N PRO A 129 -3.27 22.38 6.69
CA PRO A 129 -3.80 21.04 6.43
C PRO A 129 -4.57 21.00 5.11
N PRO A 130 -4.55 19.85 4.39
CA PRO A 130 -5.37 19.68 3.20
C PRO A 130 -6.86 19.73 3.56
N ASP A 131 -7.66 20.28 2.67
CA ASP A 131 -9.09 20.53 2.86
C ASP A 131 -9.99 19.56 2.07
N ASP A 132 -11.28 19.88 1.99
CA ASP A 132 -12.24 19.06 1.25
C ASP A 132 -12.01 19.11 -0.28
N ALA A 133 -11.38 20.15 -0.82
CA ALA A 133 -11.03 20.21 -2.23
C ALA A 133 -9.89 19.24 -2.57
N ASP A 134 -8.93 19.05 -1.65
CA ASP A 134 -7.89 18.03 -1.79
C ASP A 134 -8.47 16.61 -1.75
N ILE A 135 -9.50 16.39 -0.93
CA ILE A 135 -10.27 15.12 -0.93
C ILE A 135 -10.96 14.92 -2.29
N ASP A 136 -11.63 15.94 -2.81
CA ASP A 136 -12.36 15.87 -4.08
C ASP A 136 -11.41 15.58 -5.27
N GLU A 137 -10.20 16.11 -5.23
CA GLU A 137 -9.16 15.81 -6.22
C GLU A 137 -8.72 14.33 -6.16
N ASN A 138 -8.45 13.81 -4.96
CA ASN A 138 -8.15 12.38 -4.80
C ASN A 138 -9.33 11.51 -5.28
N MET A 139 -10.56 11.89 -4.94
CA MET A 139 -11.76 11.18 -5.36
C MET A 139 -11.97 11.18 -6.87
N LYS A 140 -11.52 12.22 -7.58
CA LYS A 140 -11.56 12.24 -9.04
C LYS A 140 -10.75 11.09 -9.63
N TYR A 141 -9.50 10.91 -9.20
CA TYR A 141 -8.66 9.79 -9.65
C TYR A 141 -9.24 8.43 -9.25
N LEU A 142 -9.71 8.29 -8.00
CA LEU A 142 -10.32 7.04 -7.56
C LEU A 142 -11.56 6.68 -8.38
N THR A 143 -12.38 7.66 -8.75
CA THR A 143 -13.55 7.43 -9.60
C THR A 143 -13.14 6.94 -10.99
N GLU A 144 -12.09 7.50 -11.59
CA GLU A 144 -11.54 7.00 -12.86
C GLU A 144 -11.12 5.52 -12.77
N TYR A 145 -10.48 5.11 -11.65
CA TYR A 145 -10.11 3.71 -11.40
C TYR A 145 -11.32 2.80 -11.27
N ILE A 146 -12.33 3.21 -10.49
CA ILE A 146 -13.56 2.45 -10.31
C ILE A 146 -14.30 2.28 -11.64
N GLU A 147 -14.44 3.35 -12.43
CA GLU A 147 -15.10 3.31 -13.74
C GLU A 147 -14.34 2.41 -14.74
N ALA A 148 -13.03 2.51 -14.82
CA ALA A 148 -12.22 1.66 -15.69
C ALA A 148 -12.30 0.17 -15.33
N ALA A 149 -12.33 -0.15 -14.03
CA ALA A 149 -12.38 -1.52 -13.53
C ALA A 149 -13.77 -2.19 -13.64
N GLN A 150 -14.85 -1.42 -13.84
CA GLN A 150 -16.23 -1.91 -13.77
C GLN A 150 -16.52 -3.17 -14.62
N ASN A 151 -15.93 -3.26 -15.81
CA ASN A 151 -16.17 -4.36 -16.75
C ASN A 151 -14.99 -5.35 -16.85
N GLU A 152 -13.95 -5.16 -16.04
CA GLU A 152 -12.69 -5.90 -16.17
C GLU A 152 -12.53 -6.99 -15.10
N ASN A 153 -13.51 -7.13 -14.21
CA ASN A 153 -13.47 -8.09 -13.09
C ASN A 153 -12.20 -7.93 -12.21
N ILE A 154 -11.76 -6.69 -12.03
CA ILE A 154 -10.60 -6.30 -11.22
C ILE A 154 -11.10 -5.53 -10.01
N ALA A 155 -10.54 -5.80 -8.83
CA ALA A 155 -10.82 -5.03 -7.63
C ALA A 155 -10.09 -3.67 -7.68
N VAL A 156 -10.65 -2.67 -7.01
CA VAL A 156 -10.03 -1.37 -6.82
C VAL A 156 -9.72 -1.16 -5.35
N ALA A 157 -8.45 -0.92 -5.04
CA ALA A 157 -8.00 -0.55 -3.72
C ALA A 157 -7.76 0.97 -3.61
N LEU A 158 -8.15 1.56 -2.48
CA LEU A 158 -7.67 2.86 -2.06
C LEU A 158 -6.47 2.65 -1.14
N GLY A 159 -5.28 3.07 -1.58
CA GLY A 159 -4.09 3.19 -0.74
C GLY A 159 -4.14 4.51 0.04
N THR A 160 -3.88 4.45 1.33
CA THR A 160 -3.73 5.64 2.18
C THR A 160 -2.41 5.53 2.94
N GLY A 161 -1.57 6.55 2.84
CA GLY A 161 -0.51 6.76 3.80
C GLY A 161 -1.13 7.25 5.11
N ASN A 162 -0.80 6.62 6.23
CA ASN A 162 -1.50 6.86 7.48
C ASN A 162 -0.92 7.97 8.36
N MET A 163 -1.36 7.95 9.59
CA MET A 163 -1.17 9.03 10.54
C MET A 163 0.29 9.22 10.94
N PHE A 164 0.97 8.14 11.30
CA PHE A 164 2.33 8.22 11.84
C PHE A 164 3.34 8.52 10.75
N ILE A 165 3.26 7.81 9.60
CA ILE A 165 4.17 8.02 8.48
C ILE A 165 4.10 9.46 7.94
N THR A 166 2.92 10.05 7.88
CA THR A 166 2.73 11.46 7.50
C THR A 166 3.57 12.39 8.40
N HIS A 167 3.58 12.14 9.69
CA HIS A 167 4.28 13.00 10.65
C HIS A 167 5.79 12.69 10.71
N TYR A 168 6.18 11.44 10.98
CA TYR A 168 7.59 11.16 11.20
C TYR A 168 8.41 11.11 9.90
N VAL A 169 7.81 10.83 8.74
CA VAL A 169 8.53 10.90 7.47
C VAL A 169 8.53 12.32 6.92
N ASN A 170 7.37 12.97 6.85
CA ASN A 170 7.23 14.21 6.09
C ASN A 170 7.31 15.47 6.96
N LEU A 171 6.47 15.56 8.00
CA LEU A 171 6.27 16.83 8.71
C LEU A 171 7.34 17.10 9.77
N ASN A 172 7.52 16.18 10.69
CA ASN A 172 8.32 16.36 11.90
C ASN A 172 9.66 15.65 11.86
N GLY A 173 9.82 14.64 11.00
CA GLY A 173 10.93 13.72 11.12
C GLY A 173 10.86 12.94 12.44
N PHE A 174 12.00 12.41 12.90
CA PHE A 174 12.04 11.66 14.16
C PHE A 174 11.67 12.49 15.41
N ASP A 175 11.64 13.82 15.32
CA ASP A 175 11.15 14.67 16.42
C ASP A 175 9.69 14.41 16.76
N PHE A 176 8.91 13.83 15.86
CA PHE A 176 7.55 13.36 16.15
C PHE A 176 7.50 12.43 17.36
N PHE A 177 8.43 11.49 17.44
CA PHE A 177 8.50 10.56 18.58
C PHE A 177 8.92 11.25 19.88
N ILE A 178 9.69 12.33 19.80
CA ILE A 178 10.06 13.17 20.97
C ILE A 178 8.85 13.98 21.43
N LEU A 179 8.10 14.59 20.51
CA LEU A 179 6.88 15.34 20.81
C LEU A 179 5.84 14.50 21.58
N MET A 180 5.80 13.21 21.38
CA MET A 180 4.89 12.32 22.15
C MET A 180 5.17 12.32 23.66
N TYR A 181 6.35 12.76 24.08
CA TYR A 181 6.73 12.91 25.48
C TYR A 181 6.73 14.36 25.96
N ASP A 182 7.03 15.30 25.05
CA ASP A 182 7.25 16.70 25.39
C ASP A 182 6.00 17.55 25.22
N ASP A 183 5.18 17.31 24.18
CA ASP A 183 3.92 18.04 23.90
C ASP A 183 2.86 17.09 23.29
N MET A 184 2.30 16.23 24.15
CA MET A 184 1.26 15.27 23.72
C MET A 184 -0.01 15.95 23.22
N ASP A 185 -0.31 17.18 23.67
CA ASP A 185 -1.48 17.95 23.21
C ASP A 185 -1.29 18.37 21.75
N LEU A 186 -0.09 18.73 21.34
CA LEU A 186 0.21 19.00 19.93
C LEU A 186 0.11 17.73 19.08
N VAL A 187 0.67 16.61 19.56
CA VAL A 187 0.57 15.32 18.85
C VAL A 187 -0.90 14.91 18.67
N ASP A 188 -1.71 15.09 19.71
CA ASP A 188 -3.16 14.81 19.66
C ASP A 188 -3.89 15.66 18.63
N GLU A 189 -3.57 16.95 18.55
CA GLU A 189 -4.11 17.87 17.54
C GLU A 189 -3.71 17.43 16.12
N MET A 190 -2.43 17.16 15.90
CA MET A 190 -1.88 16.73 14.61
C MET A 190 -2.52 15.44 14.13
N LEU A 191 -2.57 14.41 14.98
CA LEU A 191 -3.18 13.11 14.67
C LEU A 191 -4.69 13.22 14.46
N THR A 192 -5.36 14.13 15.19
CA THR A 192 -6.79 14.38 14.98
C THR A 192 -7.05 14.96 13.59
N VAL A 193 -6.31 15.99 13.19
CA VAL A 193 -6.43 16.61 11.87
C VAL A 193 -6.22 15.57 10.76
N THR A 194 -5.16 14.78 10.87
CA THR A 194 -4.81 13.77 9.86
C THR A 194 -5.87 12.67 9.79
N SER A 195 -6.27 12.12 10.95
CA SER A 195 -7.27 11.04 10.99
C SER A 195 -8.66 11.49 10.56
N ASP A 196 -9.04 12.73 10.83
CA ASP A 196 -10.31 13.30 10.37
C ASP A 196 -10.36 13.43 8.85
N TRP A 197 -9.25 13.88 8.25
CA TRP A 197 -9.14 13.99 6.82
C TRP A 197 -9.24 12.62 6.14
N PHE A 198 -8.46 11.63 6.62
CA PHE A 198 -8.53 10.27 6.07
C PHE A 198 -9.90 9.62 6.28
N ALA A 199 -10.54 9.80 7.44
CA ALA A 199 -11.89 9.27 7.68
C ALA A 199 -12.92 9.82 6.68
N LYS A 200 -12.84 11.10 6.35
CA LYS A 200 -13.68 11.71 5.30
C LYS A 200 -13.42 11.14 3.92
N LEU A 201 -12.13 11.01 3.54
CA LEU A 201 -11.73 10.43 2.26
C LEU A 201 -12.22 8.99 2.14
N ILE A 202 -11.96 8.14 3.16
CA ILE A 202 -12.39 6.74 3.19
C ILE A 202 -13.92 6.64 3.10
N THR A 203 -14.65 7.52 3.79
CA THR A 203 -16.12 7.56 3.69
C THR A 203 -16.59 7.83 2.25
N LYS A 204 -15.99 8.79 1.56
CA LYS A 204 -16.33 9.08 0.16
C LYS A 204 -15.94 7.91 -0.76
N ALA A 205 -14.77 7.30 -0.54
CA ALA A 205 -14.30 6.17 -1.34
C ALA A 205 -15.21 4.93 -1.20
N VAL A 206 -15.60 4.60 0.03
CA VAL A 206 -16.57 3.51 0.31
C VAL A 206 -17.91 3.77 -0.38
N ASN A 207 -18.42 4.99 -0.30
CA ASN A 207 -19.66 5.37 -0.99
C ASN A 207 -19.54 5.34 -2.52
N ALA A 208 -18.34 5.53 -3.07
CA ALA A 208 -18.06 5.42 -4.50
C ALA A 208 -17.90 3.96 -4.96
N GLY A 209 -17.77 3.01 -4.05
CA GLY A 209 -17.67 1.58 -4.37
C GLY A 209 -16.24 1.05 -4.47
N VAL A 210 -15.29 1.61 -3.71
CA VAL A 210 -13.97 1.00 -3.54
C VAL A 210 -14.11 -0.38 -2.89
N ASP A 211 -13.26 -1.32 -3.29
CA ASP A 211 -13.35 -2.72 -2.87
C ASP A 211 -12.45 -3.07 -1.69
N ILE A 212 -11.34 -2.37 -1.54
CA ILE A 212 -10.29 -2.65 -0.55
C ILE A 212 -9.74 -1.32 -0.01
N LEU A 213 -9.55 -1.22 1.30
CA LEU A 213 -8.74 -0.18 1.92
C LEU A 213 -7.34 -0.75 2.17
N PHE A 214 -6.32 -0.13 1.56
CA PHE A 214 -4.91 -0.42 1.81
C PHE A 214 -4.33 0.70 2.66
N SER A 215 -3.97 0.39 3.91
CA SER A 215 -3.69 1.39 4.96
C SER A 215 -2.24 1.27 5.42
N GLY A 216 -1.37 2.14 4.90
CA GLY A 216 0.08 2.10 5.10
C GLY A 216 0.54 2.95 6.28
N ASP A 217 1.22 2.33 7.25
CA ASP A 217 1.84 3.05 8.38
C ASP A 217 3.08 2.29 8.87
N ASP A 218 4.26 2.64 8.33
CA ASP A 218 5.53 2.01 8.65
C ASP A 218 5.99 2.40 10.05
N VAL A 219 5.55 1.64 11.03
CA VAL A 219 5.82 1.89 12.46
C VAL A 219 6.77 0.86 13.07
N ALA A 220 7.43 0.05 12.23
CA ALA A 220 8.37 -0.97 12.67
C ALA A 220 9.68 -0.94 11.87
N TYR A 221 10.74 -1.38 12.53
CA TYR A 221 12.02 -1.76 11.93
C TYR A 221 12.14 -3.28 11.87
N LYS A 222 13.24 -3.79 11.31
CA LYS A 222 13.55 -5.23 11.32
C LYS A 222 13.58 -5.86 12.72
N THR A 223 13.83 -5.06 13.75
CA THR A 223 14.00 -5.51 15.15
C THR A 223 12.73 -5.37 16.00
N GLY A 224 11.65 -4.80 15.48
CA GLY A 224 10.40 -4.54 16.20
C GLY A 224 9.87 -3.13 15.99
N THR A 225 8.85 -2.75 16.75
CA THR A 225 8.22 -1.43 16.64
C THR A 225 9.17 -0.27 16.93
N MET A 226 8.99 0.87 16.23
CA MET A 226 9.83 2.08 16.38
C MET A 226 9.69 2.74 17.74
N MET A 227 8.63 2.43 18.47
CA MET A 227 8.36 2.98 19.78
C MET A 227 7.82 1.89 20.72
N ASN A 228 7.71 2.22 22.01
CA ASN A 228 7.14 1.29 23.00
C ASN A 228 5.74 0.83 22.56
N PRO A 229 5.48 -0.49 22.36
CA PRO A 229 4.24 -0.99 21.80
C PRO A 229 3.01 -0.70 22.68
N VAL A 230 3.18 -0.54 24.00
CA VAL A 230 2.07 -0.18 24.91
C VAL A 230 1.66 1.28 24.67
N LEU A 231 2.64 2.17 24.53
CA LEU A 231 2.38 3.58 24.23
C LEU A 231 1.78 3.71 22.83
N PHE A 232 2.34 3.01 21.84
CA PHE A 232 1.80 2.96 20.49
C PHE A 232 0.33 2.56 20.48
N LYS A 233 -0.01 1.43 21.08
CA LYS A 233 -1.40 0.95 21.17
C LYS A 233 -2.33 2.00 21.76
N LYS A 234 -1.91 2.64 22.85
CA LYS A 234 -2.73 3.66 23.54
C LYS A 234 -3.01 4.88 22.65
N ILE A 235 -2.01 5.32 21.87
CA ILE A 235 -2.15 6.50 21.02
C ILE A 235 -2.86 6.13 19.71
N TYR A 236 -2.38 5.10 19.02
CA TYR A 236 -2.80 4.74 17.67
C TYR A 236 -4.26 4.30 17.57
N SER A 237 -4.71 3.42 18.49
CA SER A 237 -6.00 2.71 18.34
C SER A 237 -7.18 3.66 18.13
N ARG A 238 -7.29 4.73 18.91
CA ARG A 238 -8.45 5.63 18.83
C ARG A 238 -8.57 6.38 17.50
N TYR A 239 -7.43 6.68 16.85
CA TYR A 239 -7.41 7.34 15.54
C TYR A 239 -7.66 6.34 14.43
N ALA A 240 -7.05 5.15 14.51
CA ALA A 240 -7.28 4.06 13.58
C ALA A 240 -8.74 3.59 13.59
N GLU A 241 -9.36 3.42 14.76
CA GLU A 241 -10.79 3.11 14.88
C GLU A 241 -11.67 4.11 14.13
N LYS A 242 -11.34 5.41 14.21
CA LYS A 242 -12.06 6.46 13.52
C LYS A 242 -11.90 6.36 12.01
N MET A 243 -10.66 6.14 11.55
CA MET A 243 -10.33 6.02 10.12
C MET A 243 -10.95 4.77 9.49
N TYR A 244 -10.89 3.64 10.19
CA TYR A 244 -11.32 2.35 9.67
C TYR A 244 -12.82 2.13 9.71
N ARG A 245 -13.51 2.84 10.60
CA ARG A 245 -14.96 2.70 10.80
C ARG A 245 -15.78 2.70 9.50
N PRO A 246 -15.61 3.65 8.55
CA PRO A 246 -16.40 3.65 7.32
C PRO A 246 -16.21 2.37 6.48
N ALA A 247 -14.98 1.84 6.42
CA ALA A 247 -14.69 0.60 5.71
C ALA A 247 -15.30 -0.61 6.41
N LEU A 248 -15.17 -0.70 7.75
CA LEU A 248 -15.74 -1.78 8.55
C LEU A 248 -17.26 -1.82 8.49
N GLU A 249 -17.94 -0.67 8.58
CA GLU A 249 -19.40 -0.57 8.49
C GLU A 249 -19.93 -1.00 7.11
N ALA A 250 -19.12 -0.89 6.07
CA ALA A 250 -19.46 -1.28 4.70
C ALA A 250 -18.91 -2.67 4.30
N ASP A 251 -18.32 -3.43 5.22
CA ASP A 251 -17.67 -4.73 4.97
C ASP A 251 -16.57 -4.67 3.88
N VAL A 252 -15.88 -3.53 3.80
CA VAL A 252 -14.71 -3.35 2.94
C VAL A 252 -13.47 -3.85 3.68
N PRO A 253 -12.75 -4.88 3.16
CA PRO A 253 -11.57 -5.42 3.83
C PRO A 253 -10.45 -4.39 3.91
N ILE A 254 -9.72 -4.44 5.04
CA ILE A 254 -8.61 -3.52 5.34
C ILE A 254 -7.31 -4.31 5.30
N ILE A 255 -6.37 -3.91 4.45
CA ILE A 255 -4.99 -4.38 4.45
C ILE A 255 -4.17 -3.40 5.29
N PHE A 256 -3.55 -3.90 6.36
CA PHE A 256 -2.57 -3.14 7.12
C PHE A 256 -1.20 -3.30 6.46
N ASP A 257 -0.65 -2.18 5.99
CA ASP A 257 0.66 -2.11 5.38
C ASP A 257 1.67 -1.55 6.39
N CYS A 258 2.70 -2.34 6.67
CA CYS A 258 3.78 -1.96 7.57
C CYS A 258 5.03 -2.79 7.29
N ASP A 259 6.06 -2.14 6.77
CA ASP A 259 7.38 -2.74 6.59
C ASP A 259 8.02 -3.16 7.92
N GLY A 260 9.00 -4.07 7.84
CA GLY A 260 9.78 -4.53 8.98
C GLY A 260 9.09 -5.58 9.85
N ASN A 261 9.18 -5.43 11.17
CA ASN A 261 8.67 -6.42 12.14
C ASN A 261 7.59 -5.84 13.06
N PRO A 262 6.32 -5.83 12.66
CA PRO A 262 5.21 -5.34 13.48
C PRO A 262 4.65 -6.39 14.45
N THR A 263 5.37 -7.48 14.75
CA THR A 263 4.92 -8.61 15.60
C THR A 263 4.24 -8.17 16.90
N GLU A 264 4.74 -7.11 17.54
CA GLU A 264 4.25 -6.65 18.85
C GLU A 264 2.88 -5.95 18.78
N ILE A 265 2.45 -5.55 17.57
CA ILE A 265 1.18 -4.83 17.36
C ILE A 265 0.17 -5.59 16.51
N MET A 266 0.52 -6.75 15.97
CA MET A 266 -0.35 -7.52 15.06
C MET A 266 -1.71 -7.88 15.68
N ASP A 267 -1.73 -8.34 16.94
CA ASP A 267 -3.00 -8.67 17.62
C ASP A 267 -3.90 -7.42 17.75
N MET A 268 -3.31 -6.22 17.96
CA MET A 268 -4.07 -4.97 17.98
C MET A 268 -4.64 -4.64 16.59
N MET A 269 -3.89 -4.88 15.51
CA MET A 269 -4.40 -4.61 14.15
C MET A 269 -5.56 -5.55 13.80
N ILE A 270 -5.51 -6.79 14.25
CA ILE A 270 -6.64 -7.73 14.16
C ILE A 270 -7.85 -7.21 14.94
N ASP A 271 -7.66 -6.75 16.18
CA ASP A 271 -8.73 -6.20 17.01
C ASP A 271 -9.34 -4.92 16.41
N LEU A 272 -8.56 -4.14 15.65
CA LEU A 272 -9.01 -2.98 14.88
C LEU A 272 -9.76 -3.35 13.59
N GLY A 273 -9.87 -4.65 13.27
CA GLY A 273 -10.62 -5.15 12.13
C GLY A 273 -9.82 -5.27 10.82
N CYS A 274 -8.50 -5.22 10.88
CA CYS A 274 -7.68 -5.48 9.69
C CYS A 274 -7.88 -6.93 9.21
N SER A 275 -8.06 -7.10 7.91
CA SER A 275 -8.29 -8.38 7.23
C SER A 275 -6.99 -9.04 6.79
N ALA A 276 -5.96 -8.25 6.55
CA ALA A 276 -4.66 -8.70 6.05
C ALA A 276 -3.50 -7.86 6.56
N HIS A 277 -2.31 -8.44 6.50
CA HIS A 277 -1.02 -7.77 6.70
C HIS A 277 -0.20 -7.83 5.41
N PHE A 278 0.35 -6.71 5.01
CA PHE A 278 1.31 -6.50 3.92
C PHE A 278 2.45 -5.58 4.41
N PRO A 279 3.68 -5.78 3.97
CA PRO A 279 4.18 -7.04 3.45
C PRO A 279 4.60 -7.98 4.58
N VAL A 280 4.53 -9.28 4.33
CA VAL A 280 5.30 -10.22 5.15
C VAL A 280 6.76 -10.09 4.72
N ASP A 281 7.47 -9.15 5.35
CA ASP A 281 8.85 -8.80 5.03
C ASP A 281 9.81 -9.87 5.54
N ALA A 282 10.32 -10.70 4.61
CA ALA A 282 11.24 -11.79 4.94
C ALA A 282 12.59 -11.29 5.51
N CYS A 283 12.96 -10.02 5.31
CA CYS A 283 14.13 -9.42 5.93
C CYS A 283 14.01 -9.23 7.45
N GLY A 284 12.78 -9.02 7.94
CA GLY A 284 12.48 -8.77 9.36
C GLY A 284 11.74 -9.89 10.05
N LEU A 285 11.10 -10.78 9.28
CA LEU A 285 10.19 -11.81 9.78
C LEU A 285 10.50 -13.19 9.20
N ASP A 286 10.38 -14.23 10.02
CA ASP A 286 10.20 -15.58 9.52
C ASP A 286 8.74 -15.74 9.06
N TYR A 287 8.51 -15.76 7.75
CA TYR A 287 7.17 -15.86 7.17
C TYR A 287 6.44 -17.15 7.57
N ARG A 288 7.16 -18.25 7.89
CA ARG A 288 6.57 -19.50 8.35
C ARG A 288 6.03 -19.38 9.78
N GLU A 289 6.80 -18.73 10.67
CA GLU A 289 6.33 -18.44 12.04
C GLU A 289 5.18 -17.43 12.01
N HIS A 290 5.21 -16.45 11.11
CA HIS A 290 4.11 -15.51 10.88
C HIS A 290 2.84 -16.23 10.46
N LYS A 291 2.95 -17.13 9.47
CA LYS A 291 1.85 -17.97 8.99
C LYS A 291 1.27 -18.84 10.11
N LYS A 292 2.11 -19.46 10.88
CA LYS A 292 1.69 -20.29 12.02
C LYS A 292 0.95 -19.51 13.10
N ARG A 293 1.36 -18.26 13.37
CA ARG A 293 0.81 -17.46 14.46
C ARG A 293 -0.48 -16.73 14.10
N TRP A 294 -0.59 -16.23 12.89
CA TRP A 294 -1.72 -15.38 12.48
C TRP A 294 -2.45 -15.83 11.22
N GLY A 295 -1.94 -16.82 10.50
CA GLY A 295 -2.51 -17.26 9.24
C GLY A 295 -3.91 -17.88 9.30
N ASP A 296 -4.45 -18.12 10.50
CA ASP A 296 -5.85 -18.49 10.74
C ASP A 296 -6.77 -17.27 10.95
N LYS A 297 -6.21 -16.09 11.24
CA LYS A 297 -6.93 -14.85 11.57
C LYS A 297 -6.78 -13.79 10.51
N LEU A 298 -5.56 -13.67 9.93
CA LEU A 298 -5.18 -12.66 8.94
C LEU A 298 -4.77 -13.29 7.63
N THR A 299 -5.11 -12.66 6.53
CA THR A 299 -4.48 -12.95 5.24
C THR A 299 -3.10 -12.33 5.22
N LEU A 300 -2.10 -13.13 4.85
CA LEU A 300 -0.71 -12.71 4.76
C LEU A 300 -0.35 -12.45 3.30
N ILE A 301 0.22 -11.28 3.02
CA ILE A 301 0.53 -10.82 1.66
C ILE A 301 2.04 -10.60 1.53
N GLY A 302 2.65 -11.09 0.45
CA GLY A 302 4.07 -10.89 0.19
C GLY A 302 4.91 -12.16 0.39
N ALA A 303 5.91 -12.10 1.27
CA ALA A 303 6.88 -13.13 1.61
C ALA A 303 7.96 -13.43 0.56
N LEU A 304 7.94 -12.76 -0.61
CA LEU A 304 9.03 -12.86 -1.59
C LEU A 304 10.01 -11.69 -1.37
N ASP A 305 11.19 -12.04 -0.85
CA ASP A 305 12.26 -11.08 -0.53
C ASP A 305 12.95 -10.58 -1.80
N LEU A 306 13.33 -9.30 -1.80
CA LEU A 306 14.00 -8.64 -2.92
C LEU A 306 15.42 -9.16 -3.14
N ASP A 307 16.18 -9.50 -2.09
CA ASP A 307 17.57 -9.88 -2.23
C ASP A 307 17.75 -11.16 -3.09
N PRO A 308 16.99 -12.25 -2.88
CA PRO A 308 16.99 -13.39 -3.80
C PRO A 308 16.56 -13.00 -5.23
N LEU A 309 15.52 -12.16 -5.37
CA LEU A 309 15.00 -11.76 -6.68
C LEU A 309 16.01 -10.94 -7.49
N ILE A 310 16.88 -10.20 -6.83
CA ILE A 310 17.94 -9.40 -7.48
C ILE A 310 19.16 -10.29 -7.81
N ARG A 311 19.53 -11.23 -6.94
CA ARG A 311 20.85 -11.89 -6.99
C ARG A 311 20.88 -13.28 -7.59
N LEU A 312 19.78 -14.02 -7.50
CA LEU A 312 19.73 -15.39 -8.02
C LEU A 312 19.59 -15.38 -9.56
N ASP A 313 20.00 -16.46 -10.19
CA ASP A 313 19.66 -16.75 -11.57
C ASP A 313 18.23 -17.34 -11.69
N ALA A 314 17.76 -17.54 -12.90
CA ALA A 314 16.39 -18.01 -13.15
C ALA A 314 16.05 -19.33 -12.45
N ASP A 315 16.97 -20.30 -12.44
CA ASP A 315 16.76 -21.60 -11.79
C ASP A 315 16.65 -21.42 -10.26
N GLY A 316 17.52 -20.59 -9.68
CA GLY A 316 17.46 -20.24 -8.26
C GLY A 316 16.20 -19.48 -7.86
N ILE A 317 15.69 -18.60 -8.74
CA ILE A 317 14.39 -17.92 -8.54
C ILE A 317 13.24 -18.92 -8.54
N GLU A 318 13.22 -19.88 -9.49
CA GLU A 318 12.17 -20.88 -9.54
C GLU A 318 12.13 -21.72 -8.25
N GLU A 319 13.28 -22.20 -7.77
CA GLU A 319 13.36 -22.96 -6.52
C GLU A 319 12.91 -22.13 -5.31
N TYR A 320 13.40 -20.90 -5.18
CA TYR A 320 13.07 -19.98 -4.08
C TYR A 320 11.58 -19.68 -4.03
N VAL A 321 11.00 -19.21 -5.13
CA VAL A 321 9.58 -18.82 -5.21
C VAL A 321 8.68 -20.03 -4.94
N LYS A 322 9.00 -21.19 -5.51
CA LYS A 322 8.26 -22.41 -5.26
C LYS A 322 8.27 -22.81 -3.78
N GLU A 323 9.42 -22.70 -3.11
CA GLU A 323 9.53 -23.00 -1.68
C GLU A 323 8.61 -22.07 -0.85
N VAL A 324 8.63 -20.76 -1.11
CA VAL A 324 7.78 -19.79 -0.42
C VAL A 324 6.30 -20.10 -0.65
N ILE A 325 5.88 -20.28 -1.90
CA ILE A 325 4.49 -20.57 -2.25
C ILE A 325 4.01 -21.86 -1.54
N LEU A 326 4.76 -22.93 -1.59
CA LEU A 326 4.39 -24.20 -0.95
C LEU A 326 4.36 -24.11 0.57
N SER A 327 5.20 -23.26 1.17
CA SER A 327 5.22 -23.03 2.62
C SER A 327 4.04 -22.19 3.11
N MET A 328 3.53 -21.28 2.27
CA MET A 328 2.50 -20.29 2.65
C MET A 328 1.08 -20.69 2.25
N LYS A 329 0.91 -21.59 1.28
CA LYS A 329 -0.43 -21.88 0.72
C LYS A 329 -1.36 -22.66 1.64
N ASP A 330 -0.82 -23.52 2.51
CA ASP A 330 -1.64 -24.36 3.37
C ASP A 330 -2.54 -23.57 4.29
N GLY A 331 -3.82 -23.95 4.37
CA GLY A 331 -4.83 -23.24 5.15
C GLY A 331 -5.40 -21.96 4.49
N GLY A 332 -5.00 -21.66 3.24
CA GLY A 332 -5.48 -20.44 2.56
C GLY A 332 -4.90 -19.16 3.17
N ARG A 333 -5.63 -18.03 3.08
CA ARG A 333 -5.23 -16.72 3.65
C ARG A 333 -3.79 -16.33 3.30
N TYR A 334 -3.44 -16.50 2.02
CA TYR A 334 -2.16 -16.07 1.50
C TYR A 334 -2.34 -15.46 0.10
N ILE A 335 -1.74 -14.32 -0.11
CA ILE A 335 -1.62 -13.62 -1.39
C ILE A 335 -0.14 -13.50 -1.69
N ALA A 336 0.30 -14.05 -2.83
CA ALA A 336 1.70 -14.01 -3.22
C ALA A 336 2.07 -12.62 -3.78
N GLY A 337 3.29 -12.19 -3.52
CA GLY A 337 3.85 -10.94 -4.02
C GLY A 337 5.18 -10.61 -3.36
N THR A 338 5.77 -9.51 -3.80
CA THR A 338 6.96 -8.92 -3.18
C THR A 338 6.58 -7.85 -2.16
N ILE A 339 7.56 -7.25 -1.48
CA ILE A 339 7.37 -5.99 -0.75
C ILE A 339 7.08 -4.87 -1.76
N THR A 340 7.86 -4.87 -2.86
CA THR A 340 7.80 -3.85 -3.92
C THR A 340 8.61 -4.36 -5.12
N ALA A 341 8.03 -4.38 -6.31
CA ALA A 341 8.71 -4.84 -7.53
C ALA A 341 9.57 -3.71 -8.14
N ILE A 342 10.73 -3.47 -7.55
CA ILE A 342 11.65 -2.38 -7.93
C ILE A 342 12.43 -2.65 -9.22
N ASP A 343 12.94 -1.58 -9.82
CA ASP A 343 13.68 -1.61 -11.09
C ASP A 343 15.04 -2.33 -11.03
N GLU A 344 15.55 -2.64 -9.84
CA GLU A 344 16.76 -3.43 -9.60
C GLU A 344 16.53 -4.93 -9.83
N ILE A 345 15.28 -5.40 -9.81
CA ILE A 345 14.97 -6.80 -10.15
C ILE A 345 15.19 -6.98 -11.65
N PRO A 346 16.09 -7.91 -12.08
CA PRO A 346 16.21 -8.22 -13.49
C PRO A 346 14.87 -8.67 -14.09
N ILE A 347 14.54 -8.20 -15.28
CA ILE A 347 13.27 -8.53 -15.95
C ILE A 347 13.09 -10.06 -16.06
N GLU A 348 14.17 -10.80 -16.33
CA GLU A 348 14.15 -12.26 -16.37
C GLU A 348 13.68 -12.86 -15.04
N ASN A 349 14.19 -12.34 -13.93
CA ASN A 349 13.86 -12.81 -12.59
C ASN A 349 12.41 -12.49 -12.24
N TYR A 350 11.93 -11.29 -12.59
CA TYR A 350 10.53 -10.92 -12.41
C TYR A 350 9.57 -11.82 -13.19
N VAL A 351 9.87 -12.06 -14.46
CA VAL A 351 9.08 -12.99 -15.31
C VAL A 351 9.10 -14.42 -14.76
N THR A 352 10.28 -14.90 -14.32
CA THR A 352 10.42 -16.24 -13.72
C THR A 352 9.62 -16.33 -12.42
N MET A 353 9.69 -15.30 -11.56
CA MET A 353 8.91 -15.22 -10.33
C MET A 353 7.41 -15.34 -10.60
N VAL A 354 6.86 -14.49 -11.47
CA VAL A 354 5.43 -14.51 -11.81
C VAL A 354 5.00 -15.84 -12.38
N ASN A 355 5.78 -16.41 -13.32
CA ASN A 355 5.49 -17.70 -13.91
C ASN A 355 5.50 -18.82 -12.85
N THR A 356 6.46 -18.82 -11.92
CA THR A 356 6.56 -19.81 -10.85
C THR A 356 5.41 -19.70 -9.85
N ILE A 357 5.02 -18.47 -9.46
CA ILE A 357 3.84 -18.25 -8.63
C ILE A 357 2.64 -18.94 -9.27
N HIS A 358 2.35 -18.64 -10.53
CA HIS A 358 1.18 -19.18 -11.19
C HIS A 358 1.22 -20.68 -11.44
N ALA A 359 2.39 -21.26 -11.67
CA ALA A 359 2.57 -22.70 -11.80
C ALA A 359 2.24 -23.48 -10.52
N HIS A 360 2.42 -22.86 -9.34
CA HIS A 360 2.25 -23.50 -8.03
C HIS A 360 1.08 -22.95 -7.20
N ALA A 361 0.32 -21.98 -7.72
CA ALA A 361 -0.75 -21.29 -7.00
C ALA A 361 -2.02 -22.12 -6.76
N MET A 362 -2.28 -23.19 -7.51
CA MET A 362 -3.48 -24.05 -7.34
C MET A 362 -3.46 -24.76 -5.99
N TYR A 363 -4.61 -24.75 -5.28
CA TYR A 363 -4.78 -25.48 -4.01
C TYR A 363 -4.95 -26.98 -4.19
#